data_91e08ac9e5fb84cc06a7675c2643582a
#
_entry.id   91e08ac9e5fb84cc06a7675c2643582a
#
_cell.length_a   1.000
_cell.length_b   1.000
_cell.length_c   1.000
_cell.angle_alpha   90.00
_cell.angle_beta   90.00
_cell.angle_gamma   90.00
#
_symmetry.space_group_name_H-M   'P 1'
#
loop_
_entity.id
_entity.type
_entity.pdbx_description
1 polymer ?
#
loop_
_entity_poly.entity_id
_entity_poly.type
_entity_poly.pdbx_seq_one_letter_code
_entity_poly.pdbx_strand_id
1 'polypeptide(L)'
;FVQISSIVAYGNSAEGELDEDHPVHADGGSYVLTKLASEHAVLAAQANGDIEVVIVRPGDAYGPGSRPWIIAPLEAIAKNQFMLPAKGEGFFRPIYIDDLVRGIALAAQHPDAAGEIFNLSCEGYMATKDYFAPHYEWLGKKGPMLVSTKLALRVSAIASKVANLMGNLNEASPATVVQLATKSWFSIKKAERILGWKPEMSFDEGMERSKQWAADNGLLGK
;
A
#
# COMPACT_ATOMS: atom_id res chain seq x y z
N PHE A 1 7.34 13.37 17.48
CA PHE A 1 7.67 13.13 16.06
C PHE A 1 6.85 11.95 15.52
N VAL A 2 6.27 12.07 14.32
CA VAL A 2 5.53 10.96 13.68
C VAL A 2 6.34 10.44 12.50
N GLN A 3 6.77 9.17 12.60
CA GLN A 3 7.45 8.44 11.53
C GLN A 3 6.42 7.73 10.66
N ILE A 4 6.35 8.11 9.40
CA ILE A 4 5.53 7.37 8.43
C ILE A 4 6.34 6.21 7.85
N SER A 5 6.05 5.01 8.34
CA SER A 5 6.58 3.74 7.85
C SER A 5 5.66 3.13 6.78
N SER A 6 5.42 1.84 6.80
CA SER A 6 4.52 1.10 5.91
C SER A 6 4.25 -0.30 6.45
N ILE A 7 3.11 -0.88 6.12
CA ILE A 7 2.82 -2.31 6.34
C ILE A 7 3.85 -3.25 5.70
N VAL A 8 4.60 -2.80 4.70
CA VAL A 8 5.66 -3.62 4.09
C VAL A 8 6.82 -3.94 5.05
N ALA A 9 6.91 -3.25 6.21
CA ALA A 9 7.85 -3.55 7.27
C ALA A 9 7.68 -4.97 7.84
N TYR A 10 6.49 -5.55 7.76
CA TYR A 10 6.24 -6.95 8.15
C TYR A 10 6.82 -7.98 7.17
N GLY A 11 7.32 -7.54 6.02
CA GLY A 11 7.83 -8.43 4.96
C GLY A 11 6.72 -9.09 4.14
N ASN A 12 7.12 -10.03 3.30
CA ASN A 12 6.21 -10.68 2.35
C ASN A 12 5.93 -12.17 2.68
N SER A 13 6.56 -12.71 3.70
CA SER A 13 6.48 -14.13 4.07
C SER A 13 5.40 -14.46 5.09
N ALA A 14 4.87 -13.46 5.79
CA ALA A 14 3.81 -13.65 6.76
C ALA A 14 2.44 -13.79 6.09
N GLU A 15 1.57 -14.62 6.67
CA GLU A 15 0.18 -14.84 6.23
C GLU A 15 -0.79 -14.62 7.41
N GLY A 16 -2.02 -14.25 7.10
CA GLY A 16 -3.06 -14.03 8.10
C GLY A 16 -3.11 -12.60 8.66
N GLU A 17 -3.79 -12.43 9.79
CA GLU A 17 -3.88 -11.14 10.49
C GLU A 17 -2.58 -10.87 11.26
N LEU A 18 -1.99 -9.69 11.02
CA LEU A 18 -0.78 -9.23 11.68
C LEU A 18 -1.10 -7.97 12.47
N ASP A 19 -0.63 -7.92 13.72
CA ASP A 19 -0.69 -6.75 14.58
C ASP A 19 0.69 -6.09 14.73
N GLU A 20 0.78 -5.04 15.53
CA GLU A 20 1.99 -4.27 15.71
C GLU A 20 3.09 -5.01 16.50
N ASP A 21 2.74 -6.07 17.21
CA ASP A 21 3.68 -6.92 17.96
C ASP A 21 4.31 -8.00 17.06
N HIS A 22 3.79 -8.17 15.84
CA HIS A 22 4.35 -9.12 14.88
C HIS A 22 5.76 -8.70 14.44
N PRO A 23 6.72 -9.65 14.35
CA PRO A 23 8.09 -9.34 13.91
C PRO A 23 8.12 -8.68 12.54
N VAL A 24 9.04 -7.72 12.37
CA VAL A 24 9.34 -7.10 11.08
C VAL A 24 10.42 -7.88 10.34
N HIS A 25 10.36 -7.89 8.99
CA HIS A 25 11.26 -8.68 8.17
C HIS A 25 11.83 -7.87 6.99
N ALA A 26 13.14 -8.00 6.77
CA ALA A 26 13.89 -7.27 5.74
C ALA A 26 13.91 -7.99 4.37
N ASP A 27 12.80 -8.64 3.96
CA ASP A 27 12.73 -9.50 2.78
C ASP A 27 12.08 -8.86 1.55
N GLY A 28 11.78 -7.56 1.60
CA GLY A 28 11.00 -6.84 0.57
C GLY A 28 11.79 -5.87 -0.34
N GLY A 29 13.12 -5.92 -0.37
CA GLY A 29 13.94 -5.04 -1.20
C GLY A 29 14.24 -3.68 -0.57
N SER A 30 14.80 -2.73 -1.35
CA SER A 30 15.34 -1.46 -0.84
C SER A 30 14.31 -0.59 -0.14
N TYR A 31 13.07 -0.57 -0.60
CA TYR A 31 12.00 0.20 0.03
C TYR A 31 11.70 -0.29 1.45
N VAL A 32 11.55 -1.61 1.63
CA VAL A 32 11.35 -2.22 2.95
C VAL A 32 12.53 -1.93 3.87
N LEU A 33 13.76 -2.13 3.38
CA LEU A 33 14.98 -1.82 4.15
C LEU A 33 15.04 -0.37 4.59
N THR A 34 14.65 0.58 3.72
CA THR A 34 14.62 2.00 4.06
C THR A 34 13.59 2.29 5.15
N LYS A 35 12.39 1.70 5.07
CA LYS A 35 11.36 1.87 6.10
C LYS A 35 11.80 1.29 7.44
N LEU A 36 12.36 0.09 7.46
CA LEU A 36 12.90 -0.54 8.68
C LEU A 36 14.05 0.27 9.28
N ALA A 37 15.00 0.75 8.47
CA ALA A 37 16.09 1.59 8.93
C ALA A 37 15.58 2.89 9.55
N SER A 38 14.53 3.50 8.97
CA SER A 38 13.92 4.72 9.54
C SER A 38 13.19 4.44 10.87
N GLU A 39 12.47 3.32 11.01
CA GLU A 39 11.88 2.91 12.28
C GLU A 39 12.96 2.73 13.36
N HIS A 40 14.03 1.99 13.06
CA HIS A 40 15.12 1.76 14.01
C HIS A 40 15.82 3.07 14.43
N ALA A 41 16.03 4.00 13.49
CA ALA A 41 16.67 5.28 13.79
C ALA A 41 15.85 6.13 14.78
N VAL A 42 14.53 6.21 14.56
CA VAL A 42 13.66 7.00 15.45
C VAL A 42 13.43 6.33 16.80
N LEU A 43 13.36 4.98 16.84
CA LEU A 43 13.29 4.23 18.10
C LEU A 43 14.56 4.35 18.92
N ALA A 44 15.73 4.41 18.29
CA ALA A 44 16.99 4.68 18.97
C ALA A 44 17.02 6.09 19.58
N ALA A 45 16.57 7.11 18.86
CA ALA A 45 16.48 8.48 19.38
C ALA A 45 15.48 8.57 20.55
N GLN A 46 14.35 7.87 20.48
CA GLN A 46 13.41 7.80 21.59
C GLN A 46 14.03 7.11 22.82
N ALA A 47 14.71 5.98 22.62
CA ALA A 47 15.36 5.25 23.71
C ALA A 47 16.43 6.06 24.42
N ASN A 48 17.10 6.97 23.71
CA ASN A 48 18.05 7.93 24.27
C ASN A 48 17.37 9.10 25.02
N GLY A 49 16.06 9.25 24.89
CA GLY A 49 15.33 10.39 25.47
C GLY A 49 15.41 11.68 24.65
N ASP A 50 15.88 11.61 23.40
CA ASP A 50 16.07 12.79 22.54
C ASP A 50 14.74 13.35 22.05
N ILE A 51 13.74 12.47 21.79
CA ILE A 51 12.45 12.82 21.20
C ILE A 51 11.39 11.76 21.49
N GLU A 52 10.13 12.19 21.66
CA GLU A 52 8.98 11.29 21.64
C GLU A 52 8.62 10.93 20.20
N VAL A 53 8.42 9.63 19.93
CA VAL A 53 8.16 9.10 18.60
C VAL A 53 6.86 8.33 18.57
N VAL A 54 6.11 8.49 17.48
CA VAL A 54 5.01 7.61 17.09
C VAL A 54 5.33 7.06 15.70
N ILE A 55 5.16 5.77 15.49
CA ILE A 55 5.32 5.14 14.18
C ILE A 55 3.95 4.80 13.61
N VAL A 56 3.69 5.20 12.37
CA VAL A 56 2.49 4.81 11.63
C VAL A 56 2.90 3.91 10.47
N ARG A 57 2.26 2.75 10.35
CA ARG A 57 2.39 1.80 9.23
C ARG A 57 1.12 1.82 8.38
N PRO A 58 1.06 2.68 7.35
CA PRO A 58 -0.07 2.73 6.44
C PRO A 58 -0.24 1.46 5.64
N GLY A 59 -1.51 1.08 5.35
CA GLY A 59 -1.88 0.14 4.31
C GLY A 59 -1.61 0.68 2.90
N ASP A 60 -2.27 0.10 1.91
CA ASP A 60 -2.16 0.49 0.51
C ASP A 60 -2.96 1.79 0.27
N ALA A 61 -2.31 2.96 0.48
CA ALA A 61 -2.96 4.26 0.46
C ALA A 61 -3.41 4.66 -0.94
N TYR A 62 -4.72 4.81 -1.15
CA TYR A 62 -5.32 5.18 -2.42
C TYR A 62 -6.15 6.47 -2.30
N GLY A 63 -6.54 7.02 -3.44
CA GLY A 63 -7.32 8.25 -3.53
C GLY A 63 -6.86 9.12 -4.70
N PRO A 64 -7.41 10.34 -4.84
CA PRO A 64 -6.98 11.33 -5.82
C PRO A 64 -5.47 11.53 -5.81
N GLY A 65 -4.82 11.41 -6.99
CA GLY A 65 -3.38 11.61 -7.13
C GLY A 65 -2.50 10.43 -6.70
N SER A 66 -3.06 9.33 -6.20
CA SER A 66 -2.27 8.15 -5.84
C SER A 66 -1.57 7.54 -7.06
N ARG A 67 -0.25 7.75 -7.16
CA ARG A 67 0.50 7.22 -8.29
C ARG A 67 0.54 5.70 -8.30
N PRO A 68 0.88 4.98 -7.20
CA PRO A 68 1.02 3.53 -7.25
C PRO A 68 -0.31 2.78 -7.44
N TRP A 69 -1.43 3.34 -6.96
CA TRP A 69 -2.69 2.59 -6.88
C TRP A 69 -3.81 3.13 -7.78
N ILE A 70 -3.64 4.32 -8.37
CA ILE A 70 -4.59 4.90 -9.35
C ILE A 70 -3.90 5.19 -10.67
N ILE A 71 -2.87 6.05 -10.70
CA ILE A 71 -2.28 6.56 -11.94
C ILE A 71 -1.56 5.45 -12.71
N ALA A 72 -0.58 4.80 -12.10
CA ALA A 72 0.23 3.79 -12.77
C ALA A 72 -0.58 2.57 -13.25
N PRO A 73 -1.56 2.04 -12.48
CA PRO A 73 -2.48 1.03 -12.99
C PRO A 73 -3.27 1.48 -14.21
N LEU A 74 -3.86 2.69 -14.20
CA LEU A 74 -4.59 3.22 -15.35
C LEU A 74 -3.70 3.34 -16.59
N GLU A 75 -2.49 3.89 -16.45
CA GLU A 75 -1.51 3.98 -17.53
C GLU A 75 -1.14 2.60 -18.11
N ALA A 76 -0.92 1.61 -17.23
CA ALA A 76 -0.55 0.27 -17.65
C ALA A 76 -1.74 -0.49 -18.29
N ILE A 77 -2.96 -0.33 -17.77
CA ILE A 77 -4.19 -0.90 -18.33
C ILE A 77 -4.46 -0.27 -19.70
N ALA A 78 -4.30 1.04 -19.85
CA ALA A 78 -4.47 1.73 -21.14
C ALA A 78 -3.57 1.12 -22.23
N LYS A 79 -2.35 0.71 -21.87
CA LYS A 79 -1.36 0.07 -22.76
C LYS A 79 -1.50 -1.45 -22.87
N ASN A 80 -2.49 -2.09 -22.22
CA ASN A 80 -2.66 -3.54 -22.09
C ASN A 80 -1.42 -4.26 -21.48
N GLN A 81 -0.76 -3.60 -20.51
CA GLN A 81 0.46 -4.09 -19.85
C GLN A 81 0.25 -4.44 -18.38
N PHE A 82 -0.98 -4.29 -17.87
CA PHE A 82 -1.29 -4.58 -16.47
C PHE A 82 -1.70 -6.04 -16.30
N MET A 83 -1.08 -6.74 -15.36
CA MET A 83 -1.42 -8.12 -15.01
C MET A 83 -1.38 -8.31 -13.50
N LEU A 84 -2.27 -9.15 -12.97
CA LEU A 84 -2.33 -9.48 -11.54
C LEU A 84 -1.72 -10.85 -11.27
N PRO A 85 -0.74 -10.94 -10.35
CA PRO A 85 -0.19 -12.22 -9.87
C PRO A 85 -1.22 -12.99 -9.04
N ALA A 86 -0.86 -14.21 -8.64
CA ALA A 86 -1.71 -15.09 -7.82
C ALA A 86 -3.14 -15.23 -8.36
N LYS A 87 -3.34 -15.09 -9.69
CA LYS A 87 -4.67 -15.05 -10.33
C LYS A 87 -5.61 -13.98 -9.73
N GLY A 88 -5.05 -12.89 -9.20
CA GLY A 88 -5.81 -11.83 -8.56
C GLY A 88 -6.35 -12.15 -7.16
N GLU A 89 -5.93 -13.26 -6.56
CA GLU A 89 -6.38 -13.72 -5.24
C GLU A 89 -5.46 -13.27 -4.08
N GLY A 90 -4.45 -12.46 -4.36
CA GLY A 90 -3.67 -11.80 -3.31
C GLY A 90 -4.52 -10.76 -2.58
N PHE A 91 -4.11 -10.41 -1.38
CA PHE A 91 -4.84 -9.47 -0.53
C PHE A 91 -4.37 -8.04 -0.78
N PHE A 92 -5.31 -7.14 -0.98
CA PHE A 92 -5.11 -5.71 -1.04
C PHE A 92 -5.71 -5.06 0.21
N ARG A 93 -5.04 -4.11 0.81
CA ARG A 93 -5.40 -3.49 2.09
C ARG A 93 -5.58 -1.99 1.90
N PRO A 94 -6.63 -1.58 1.14
CA PRO A 94 -6.82 -0.19 0.79
C PRO A 94 -7.07 0.68 2.02
N ILE A 95 -6.44 1.84 2.05
CA ILE A 95 -6.78 2.92 2.98
C ILE A 95 -6.96 4.21 2.18
N TYR A 96 -8.13 4.84 2.32
CA TYR A 96 -8.37 6.11 1.64
C TYR A 96 -7.53 7.22 2.27
N ILE A 97 -7.00 8.10 1.44
CA ILE A 97 -6.00 9.10 1.86
C ILE A 97 -6.50 10.00 3.00
N ASP A 98 -7.76 10.42 2.99
CA ASP A 98 -8.30 11.30 4.05
C ASP A 98 -8.38 10.56 5.40
N ASP A 99 -8.76 9.27 5.41
CA ASP A 99 -8.74 8.46 6.61
C ASP A 99 -7.33 8.25 7.15
N LEU A 100 -6.37 8.01 6.26
CA LEU A 100 -4.96 7.90 6.65
C LEU A 100 -4.46 9.20 7.27
N VAL A 101 -4.72 10.35 6.66
CA VAL A 101 -4.31 11.66 7.18
C VAL A 101 -4.95 11.94 8.54
N ARG A 102 -6.23 11.61 8.70
CA ARG A 102 -6.92 11.74 10.00
C ARG A 102 -6.26 10.85 11.07
N GLY A 103 -5.92 9.61 10.74
CA GLY A 103 -5.21 8.71 11.66
C GLY A 103 -3.82 9.23 12.05
N ILE A 104 -3.05 9.75 11.09
CA ILE A 104 -1.75 10.38 11.35
C ILE A 104 -1.91 11.61 12.27
N ALA A 105 -2.91 12.45 12.04
CA ALA A 105 -3.15 13.63 12.87
C ALA A 105 -3.55 13.25 14.31
N LEU A 106 -4.36 12.21 14.48
CA LEU A 106 -4.70 11.68 15.80
C LEU A 106 -3.46 11.12 16.51
N ALA A 107 -2.67 10.30 15.82
CA ALA A 107 -1.43 9.75 16.36
C ALA A 107 -0.43 10.84 16.79
N ALA A 108 -0.38 11.95 16.05
CA ALA A 108 0.49 13.08 16.37
C ALA A 108 0.09 13.87 17.62
N GLN A 109 -1.18 13.82 18.03
CA GLN A 109 -1.76 14.66 19.07
C GLN A 109 -2.22 13.88 20.30
N HIS A 110 -2.38 12.57 20.20
CA HIS A 110 -2.92 11.76 21.29
C HIS A 110 -1.86 11.59 22.40
N PRO A 111 -2.19 11.88 23.67
CA PRO A 111 -1.24 11.81 24.78
C PRO A 111 -0.65 10.41 25.00
N ASP A 112 -1.43 9.36 24.74
CA ASP A 112 -1.00 7.97 24.94
C ASP A 112 -0.38 7.36 23.67
N ALA A 113 -0.09 8.16 22.63
CA ALA A 113 0.52 7.67 21.41
C ALA A 113 2.05 7.63 21.43
N ALA A 114 2.68 8.37 22.33
CA ALA A 114 4.14 8.42 22.44
C ALA A 114 4.72 7.04 22.74
N GLY A 115 5.66 6.59 21.90
CA GLY A 115 6.28 5.26 22.00
C GLY A 115 5.54 4.16 21.25
N GLU A 116 4.39 4.45 20.68
CA GLU A 116 3.52 3.46 20.05
C GLU A 116 3.74 3.34 18.55
N ILE A 117 3.41 2.16 18.04
CA ILE A 117 3.33 1.86 16.60
C ILE A 117 1.87 1.58 16.28
N PHE A 118 1.35 2.14 15.17
CA PHE A 118 -0.02 1.95 14.73
C PHE A 118 -0.09 1.49 13.28
N ASN A 119 -0.84 0.41 13.02
CA ASN A 119 -1.31 0.07 11.69
C ASN A 119 -2.51 0.95 11.35
N LEU A 120 -2.45 1.66 10.22
CA LEU A 120 -3.59 2.41 9.66
C LEU A 120 -3.94 1.83 8.30
N SER A 121 -4.95 0.96 8.26
CA SER A 121 -5.38 0.20 7.09
C SER A 121 -6.90 0.06 7.06
N CYS A 122 -7.45 -0.58 6.02
CA CYS A 122 -8.84 -1.05 6.09
C CYS A 122 -8.98 -2.14 7.15
N GLU A 123 -10.20 -2.36 7.60
CA GLU A 123 -10.54 -3.56 8.36
C GLU A 123 -10.53 -4.77 7.42
N GLY A 124 -9.63 -5.73 7.68
CA GLY A 124 -9.46 -6.91 6.83
C GLY A 124 -8.72 -6.62 5.52
N TYR A 125 -9.25 -7.14 4.43
CA TYR A 125 -8.66 -7.05 3.08
C TYR A 125 -9.73 -7.23 2.00
N MET A 126 -9.33 -6.94 0.74
CA MET A 126 -10.08 -7.35 -0.46
C MET A 126 -9.15 -8.09 -1.43
N ALA A 127 -9.69 -8.88 -2.36
CA ALA A 127 -8.85 -9.50 -3.38
C ALA A 127 -8.30 -8.43 -4.34
N THR A 128 -7.05 -8.59 -4.78
CA THR A 128 -6.43 -7.62 -5.71
C THR A 128 -7.24 -7.44 -6.99
N LYS A 129 -7.87 -8.52 -7.50
CA LYS A 129 -8.74 -8.42 -8.68
C LYS A 129 -9.94 -7.51 -8.45
N ASP A 130 -10.52 -7.51 -7.26
CA ASP A 130 -11.70 -6.71 -6.93
C ASP A 130 -11.31 -5.23 -6.76
N TYR A 131 -10.14 -4.95 -6.18
CA TYR A 131 -9.60 -3.59 -6.12
C TYR A 131 -9.34 -2.99 -7.50
N PHE A 132 -8.79 -3.77 -8.45
CA PHE A 132 -8.42 -3.26 -9.77
C PHE A 132 -9.54 -3.36 -10.81
N ALA A 133 -10.64 -4.08 -10.56
CA ALA A 133 -11.76 -4.18 -11.50
C ALA A 133 -12.33 -2.81 -11.92
N PRO A 134 -12.61 -1.83 -11.02
CA PRO A 134 -13.09 -0.52 -11.39
C PRO A 134 -12.17 0.23 -12.37
N HIS A 135 -10.86 0.08 -12.27
CA HIS A 135 -9.91 0.73 -13.20
C HIS A 135 -10.11 0.28 -14.65
N TYR A 136 -10.43 -1.02 -14.85
CA TYR A 136 -10.75 -1.56 -16.18
C TYR A 136 -12.08 -1.03 -16.69
N GLU A 137 -13.10 -0.95 -15.82
CA GLU A 137 -14.42 -0.40 -16.15
C GLU A 137 -14.32 1.06 -16.57
N TRP A 138 -13.53 1.88 -15.85
CA TRP A 138 -13.34 3.30 -16.18
C TRP A 138 -12.72 3.51 -17.56
N LEU A 139 -11.89 2.59 -18.01
CA LEU A 139 -11.26 2.61 -19.33
C LEU A 139 -12.04 1.84 -20.40
N GLY A 140 -13.22 1.26 -20.08
CA GLY A 140 -14.02 0.45 -21.01
C GLY A 140 -13.30 -0.81 -21.47
N LYS A 141 -12.38 -1.34 -20.66
CA LYS A 141 -11.56 -2.52 -21.01
C LYS A 141 -12.04 -3.78 -20.30
N LYS A 142 -11.77 -4.94 -20.92
CA LYS A 142 -11.99 -6.25 -20.29
C LYS A 142 -10.77 -6.60 -19.45
N GLY A 143 -10.99 -7.03 -18.21
CA GLY A 143 -9.89 -7.45 -17.34
C GLY A 143 -10.35 -7.63 -15.90
N PRO A 144 -9.43 -7.80 -14.96
CA PRO A 144 -7.96 -7.80 -15.12
C PRO A 144 -7.38 -9.07 -15.78
N MET A 145 -6.16 -8.94 -16.35
CA MET A 145 -5.41 -10.11 -16.83
C MET A 145 -4.84 -10.88 -15.65
N LEU A 146 -5.37 -12.06 -15.39
CA LEU A 146 -5.00 -12.90 -14.25
C LEU A 146 -3.92 -13.90 -14.63
N VAL A 147 -2.77 -13.87 -13.95
CA VAL A 147 -1.63 -14.75 -14.25
C VAL A 147 -1.11 -15.42 -12.97
N SER A 148 -0.32 -16.50 -13.15
CA SER A 148 0.39 -17.08 -12.02
C SER A 148 1.50 -16.15 -11.53
N THR A 149 1.81 -16.18 -10.22
CA THR A 149 2.90 -15.38 -9.63
C THR A 149 4.24 -15.65 -10.33
N LYS A 150 4.52 -16.91 -10.71
CA LYS A 150 5.74 -17.28 -11.44
C LYS A 150 5.87 -16.57 -12.79
N LEU A 151 4.75 -16.47 -13.54
CA LEU A 151 4.75 -15.74 -14.82
C LEU A 151 4.90 -14.24 -14.61
N ALA A 152 4.16 -13.66 -13.67
CA ALA A 152 4.26 -12.24 -13.35
C ALA A 152 5.69 -11.84 -12.93
N LEU A 153 6.37 -12.65 -12.09
CA LEU A 153 7.75 -12.42 -11.68
C LEU A 153 8.73 -12.46 -12.85
N ARG A 154 8.57 -13.41 -13.79
CA ARG A 154 9.44 -13.48 -14.98
C ARG A 154 9.28 -12.25 -15.86
N VAL A 155 8.03 -11.86 -16.12
CA VAL A 155 7.73 -10.69 -16.97
C VAL A 155 8.22 -9.40 -16.31
N SER A 156 7.96 -9.20 -15.01
CA SER A 156 8.41 -8.00 -14.29
C SER A 156 9.93 -7.92 -14.20
N ALA A 157 10.65 -9.04 -14.01
CA ALA A 157 12.10 -9.05 -13.99
C ALA A 157 12.72 -8.65 -15.34
N ILE A 158 12.13 -9.11 -16.46
CA ILE A 158 12.56 -8.71 -17.81
C ILE A 158 12.27 -7.22 -18.04
N ALA A 159 11.04 -6.77 -17.71
CA ALA A 159 10.65 -5.37 -17.86
C ALA A 159 11.53 -4.44 -17.03
N SER A 160 11.89 -4.82 -15.79
CA SER A 160 12.80 -4.03 -14.94
C SER A 160 14.21 -3.94 -15.52
N LYS A 161 14.73 -5.02 -16.09
CA LYS A 161 16.05 -4.98 -16.76
C LYS A 161 16.05 -4.02 -17.96
N VAL A 162 15.01 -4.08 -18.78
CA VAL A 162 14.87 -3.19 -19.94
C VAL A 162 14.73 -1.72 -19.51
N ALA A 163 13.85 -1.45 -18.52
CA ALA A 163 13.67 -0.09 -18.00
C ALA A 163 14.98 0.50 -17.43
N ASN A 164 15.72 -0.30 -16.64
CA ASN A 164 17.02 0.12 -16.09
C ASN A 164 18.05 0.44 -17.18
N LEU A 165 18.09 -0.34 -18.27
CA LEU A 165 18.95 -0.05 -19.41
C LEU A 165 18.58 1.26 -20.13
N MET A 166 17.30 1.65 -20.05
CA MET A 166 16.79 2.90 -20.63
C MET A 166 16.81 4.08 -19.64
N GLY A 167 17.35 3.88 -18.43
CA GLY A 167 17.39 4.91 -17.37
C GLY A 167 16.04 5.24 -16.75
N ASN A 168 15.04 4.38 -16.93
CA ASN A 168 13.69 4.58 -16.40
C ASN A 168 13.46 3.75 -15.13
N LEU A 169 12.72 4.31 -14.17
CA LEU A 169 12.21 3.55 -13.02
C LEU A 169 11.02 2.67 -13.47
N ASN A 170 11.05 1.39 -13.11
CA ASN A 170 9.94 0.48 -13.37
C ASN A 170 9.11 0.28 -12.09
N GLU A 171 7.90 0.82 -12.05
CA GLU A 171 6.96 0.66 -10.94
C GLU A 171 6.41 -0.77 -10.81
N ALA A 172 6.36 -1.53 -11.93
CA ALA A 172 5.99 -2.95 -11.96
C ALA A 172 7.18 -3.85 -11.63
N SER A 173 7.86 -3.57 -10.51
CA SER A 173 9.03 -4.33 -10.05
C SER A 173 8.63 -5.72 -9.54
N PRO A 174 9.56 -6.70 -9.47
CA PRO A 174 9.32 -7.98 -8.81
C PRO A 174 8.81 -7.84 -7.38
N ALA A 175 9.24 -6.80 -6.64
CA ALA A 175 8.76 -6.54 -5.28
C ALA A 175 7.25 -6.21 -5.26
N THR A 176 6.77 -5.39 -6.19
CA THR A 176 5.33 -5.09 -6.36
C THR A 176 4.53 -6.36 -6.68
N VAL A 177 5.08 -7.24 -7.53
CA VAL A 177 4.44 -8.53 -7.84
C VAL A 177 4.30 -9.39 -6.60
N VAL A 178 5.34 -9.47 -5.76
CA VAL A 178 5.30 -10.23 -4.50
C VAL A 178 4.27 -9.61 -3.55
N GLN A 179 4.29 -8.29 -3.36
CA GLN A 179 3.33 -7.57 -2.52
C GLN A 179 1.87 -7.84 -2.93
N LEU A 180 1.56 -7.81 -4.23
CA LEU A 180 0.22 -8.10 -4.76
C LEU A 180 -0.18 -9.59 -4.69
N ALA A 181 0.75 -10.48 -4.36
CA ALA A 181 0.49 -11.91 -4.19
C ALA A 181 0.40 -12.36 -2.72
N THR A 182 0.74 -11.48 -1.76
CA THR A 182 0.71 -11.80 -0.32
C THR A 182 -0.71 -12.07 0.19
N LYS A 183 -0.81 -12.83 1.28
CA LYS A 183 -2.08 -13.16 1.95
C LYS A 183 -2.07 -12.75 3.42
N SER A 184 -1.51 -11.58 3.70
CA SER A 184 -1.54 -10.94 5.01
C SER A 184 -2.43 -9.71 5.01
N TRP A 185 -3.07 -9.44 6.15
CA TRP A 185 -3.77 -8.18 6.42
C TRP A 185 -3.40 -7.69 7.82
N PHE A 186 -3.81 -6.48 8.18
CA PHE A 186 -3.25 -5.80 9.34
C PHE A 186 -4.35 -5.38 10.30
N SER A 187 -4.19 -5.78 11.55
CA SER A 187 -5.10 -5.40 12.63
C SER A 187 -5.02 -3.90 12.89
N ILE A 188 -6.16 -3.24 12.99
CA ILE A 188 -6.28 -1.83 13.36
C ILE A 188 -6.79 -1.65 14.79
N LYS A 189 -6.98 -2.74 15.53
CA LYS A 189 -7.57 -2.74 16.89
C LYS A 189 -6.83 -1.84 17.87
N LYS A 190 -5.51 -1.70 17.71
CA LYS A 190 -4.70 -0.80 18.53
C LYS A 190 -5.02 0.66 18.24
N ALA A 191 -5.13 1.04 16.98
CA ALA A 191 -5.53 2.38 16.57
C ALA A 191 -6.97 2.71 17.03
N GLU A 192 -7.90 1.75 16.93
CA GLU A 192 -9.26 1.93 17.46
C GLU A 192 -9.25 2.15 18.97
N ARG A 193 -8.54 1.32 19.71
CA ARG A 193 -8.52 1.37 21.18
C ARG A 193 -7.84 2.60 21.75
N ILE A 194 -6.71 3.02 21.20
CA ILE A 194 -5.89 4.13 21.73
C ILE A 194 -6.31 5.45 21.08
N LEU A 195 -6.39 5.52 19.76
CA LEU A 195 -6.64 6.76 19.03
C LEU A 195 -8.13 7.04 18.79
N GLY A 196 -9.02 6.07 19.06
CA GLY A 196 -10.42 6.14 18.64
C GLY A 196 -10.58 6.21 17.11
N TRP A 197 -9.58 5.73 16.36
CA TRP A 197 -9.53 5.82 14.91
C TRP A 197 -9.97 4.53 14.23
N LYS A 198 -10.81 4.67 13.23
CA LYS A 198 -11.12 3.64 12.23
C LYS A 198 -11.33 4.30 10.86
N PRO A 199 -11.18 3.57 9.75
CA PRO A 199 -11.53 4.11 8.44
C PRO A 199 -13.05 4.38 8.35
N GLU A 200 -13.42 5.50 7.75
CA GLU A 200 -14.81 5.93 7.58
C GLU A 200 -15.24 5.96 6.13
N MET A 201 -14.28 6.15 5.20
CA MET A 201 -14.54 6.18 3.77
C MET A 201 -14.86 4.79 3.25
N SER A 202 -16.03 4.61 2.64
CA SER A 202 -16.34 3.37 1.94
C SER A 202 -15.45 3.20 0.70
N PHE A 203 -15.18 1.95 0.32
CA PHE A 203 -14.40 1.68 -0.89
C PHE A 203 -15.04 2.30 -2.14
N ASP A 204 -16.34 2.14 -2.30
CA ASP A 204 -17.07 2.64 -3.48
C ASP A 204 -17.01 4.17 -3.58
N GLU A 205 -17.17 4.89 -2.46
CA GLU A 205 -17.07 6.36 -2.45
C GLU A 205 -15.65 6.82 -2.73
N GLY A 206 -14.63 6.18 -2.12
CA GLY A 206 -13.22 6.49 -2.35
C GLY A 206 -12.81 6.25 -3.80
N MET A 207 -13.34 5.18 -4.44
CA MET A 207 -13.11 4.88 -5.86
C MET A 207 -13.83 5.88 -6.76
N GLU A 208 -15.06 6.30 -6.45
CA GLU A 208 -15.76 7.30 -7.25
C GLU A 208 -15.04 8.67 -7.21
N ARG A 209 -14.56 9.11 -6.04
CA ARG A 209 -13.73 10.32 -5.93
C ARG A 209 -12.42 10.19 -6.73
N SER A 210 -11.80 9.02 -6.70
CA SER A 210 -10.58 8.73 -7.46
C SER A 210 -10.84 8.75 -8.97
N LYS A 211 -11.97 8.20 -9.42
CA LYS A 211 -12.43 8.21 -10.81
C LYS A 211 -12.67 9.63 -11.32
N GLN A 212 -13.42 10.44 -10.55
CA GLN A 212 -13.67 11.82 -10.91
C GLN A 212 -12.36 12.59 -11.08
N TRP A 213 -11.44 12.44 -10.11
CA TRP A 213 -10.13 13.07 -10.22
C TRP A 213 -9.34 12.58 -11.45
N ALA A 214 -9.37 11.29 -11.76
CA ALA A 214 -8.69 10.73 -12.93
C ALA A 214 -9.28 11.26 -14.24
N ALA A 215 -10.59 11.44 -14.31
CA ALA A 215 -11.28 12.05 -15.46
C ALA A 215 -10.88 13.52 -15.65
N ASP A 216 -10.90 14.30 -14.57
CA ASP A 216 -10.54 15.73 -14.59
C ASP A 216 -9.06 15.95 -14.97
N ASN A 217 -8.21 14.94 -14.73
CA ASN A 217 -6.79 14.96 -15.10
C ASN A 217 -6.48 14.23 -16.43
N GLY A 218 -7.50 13.86 -17.20
CA GLY A 218 -7.34 13.30 -18.55
C GLY A 218 -6.81 11.86 -18.61
N LEU A 219 -6.88 11.10 -17.50
CA LEU A 219 -6.36 9.73 -17.43
C LEU A 219 -7.34 8.68 -17.99
N LEU A 220 -8.62 9.01 -18.13
CA LEU A 220 -9.66 8.07 -18.59
C LEU A 220 -9.96 8.13 -20.10
N GLY A 221 -9.24 8.96 -20.84
CA GLY A 221 -9.50 9.21 -22.26
C GLY A 221 -10.76 10.08 -22.47
N LYS A 222 -10.88 10.64 -23.67
CA LYS A 222 -12.12 11.31 -24.11
C LYS A 222 -13.06 10.31 -24.71
#